data_b060cd8eb4d2ac1aa62d988c80066f40
#
_entry.id   b060cd8eb4d2ac1aa62d988c80066f40
#
_cell.length_a   1.000
_cell.length_b   1.000
_cell.length_c   1.000
_cell.angle_alpha   90.00
_cell.angle_beta   90.00
_cell.angle_gamma   90.00
#
_symmetry.space_group_name_H-M   'P 1'
#
loop_
_entity.id
_entity.type
_entity.pdbx_description
1 polymer ?
#
loop_
_entity_poly.entity_id
_entity_poly.type
_entity_poly.pdbx_seq_one_letter_code
_entity_poly.pdbx_strand_id
1 'polypeptide(L)'
;MADETDAVEQQVEEGQKACDFALEIDGQRVEGIRAVRGLVAFRLDVRTTTAIRKLQEPFKITRLVQQDPQHPCDVWVNESFGAGEDIVRPARTLALLALQEGEVLRRWTVRDAWIAEVGYSDFDSKSDDVLEETLTIHYKDIEPDPLPGKEKVLPAD
;
A
#
# COMPACT_ATOMS: atom_id res chain seq x y z
N MET A 1 -13.88 37.57 -17.02
CA MET A 1 -12.69 37.37 -16.30
C MET A 1 -12.81 36.25 -15.42
N ALA A 2 -12.50 35.19 -15.97
CA ALA A 2 -12.55 34.07 -15.18
C ALA A 2 -11.42 34.11 -14.28
N ASP A 3 -11.55 34.00 -13.37
CA ASP A 3 -10.87 34.26 -12.39
C ASP A 3 -9.79 33.30 -12.07
N GLU A 4 -8.57 33.75 -12.16
CA GLU A 4 -7.43 33.07 -11.61
C GLU A 4 -7.71 32.64 -10.18
N THR A 5 -8.52 33.39 -9.47
CA THR A 5 -8.93 33.07 -8.12
C THR A 5 -9.77 31.81 -8.06
N ASP A 6 -10.72 31.64 -8.97
CA ASP A 6 -11.55 30.44 -9.01
C ASP A 6 -10.73 29.21 -9.36
N ALA A 7 -9.77 29.37 -10.27
CA ALA A 7 -8.91 28.26 -10.63
C ALA A 7 -7.99 27.86 -9.46
N VAL A 8 -7.49 28.83 -8.74
CA VAL A 8 -6.65 28.55 -7.58
C VAL A 8 -7.45 27.89 -6.47
N GLU A 9 -8.67 28.34 -6.24
CA GLU A 9 -9.55 27.73 -5.25
C GLU A 9 -9.88 26.28 -5.61
N GLN A 10 -10.12 26.02 -6.89
CA GLN A 10 -10.36 24.65 -7.34
C GLN A 10 -9.13 23.76 -7.12
N GLN A 11 -7.94 24.28 -7.35
CA GLN A 11 -6.72 23.51 -7.12
C GLN A 11 -6.53 23.19 -5.64
N VAL A 12 -6.86 24.12 -4.76
CA VAL A 12 -6.72 23.90 -3.33
C VAL A 12 -7.73 22.85 -2.83
N GLU A 13 -8.93 22.86 -3.40
CA GLU A 13 -9.94 21.89 -3.03
C GLU A 13 -9.73 20.52 -3.68
N GLU A 14 -8.93 20.47 -4.74
CA GLU A 14 -8.72 19.25 -5.47
C GLU A 14 -7.67 18.40 -4.76
N GLY A 15 -8.11 17.44 -3.99
CA GLY A 15 -7.23 16.54 -3.28
C GLY A 15 -6.55 15.54 -4.20
N GLN A 16 -5.70 14.72 -3.63
CA GLN A 16 -5.01 13.63 -4.33
C GLN A 16 -6.02 12.59 -4.81
N LYS A 17 -5.90 12.18 -6.06
CA LYS A 17 -6.78 11.16 -6.62
C LYS A 17 -6.34 9.78 -6.16
N ALA A 18 -7.29 8.97 -5.74
CA ALA A 18 -7.01 7.62 -5.27
C ALA A 18 -6.47 6.71 -6.37
N CYS A 19 -6.73 7.02 -7.64
CA CYS A 19 -6.23 6.21 -8.73
C CYS A 19 -4.77 6.48 -9.09
N ASP A 20 -4.18 7.56 -8.58
CA ASP A 20 -2.80 7.91 -8.86
C ASP A 20 -1.89 7.38 -7.74
N PHE A 21 -1.54 6.12 -7.85
CA PHE A 21 -0.69 5.48 -6.86
C PHE A 21 0.23 4.45 -7.51
N ALA A 22 1.26 4.08 -6.78
CA ALA A 22 2.15 2.99 -7.15
C ALA A 22 2.52 2.19 -5.91
N LEU A 23 2.93 0.96 -6.12
CA LEU A 23 3.41 0.08 -5.05
C LEU A 23 4.85 -0.31 -5.36
N GLU A 24 5.69 -0.31 -4.34
CA GLU A 24 7.05 -0.85 -4.41
C GLU A 24 7.19 -2.03 -3.47
N ILE A 25 7.93 -3.04 -3.90
CA ILE A 25 8.30 -4.18 -3.08
C ILE A 25 9.82 -4.19 -3.01
N ASP A 26 10.36 -4.02 -1.81
CA ASP A 26 11.81 -3.93 -1.57
C ASP A 26 12.49 -2.92 -2.50
N GLY A 27 11.86 -1.77 -2.66
CA GLY A 27 12.39 -0.68 -3.46
C GLY A 27 12.13 -0.78 -4.95
N GLN A 28 11.53 -1.86 -5.42
CA GLN A 28 11.24 -2.06 -6.83
C GLN A 28 9.77 -1.79 -7.12
N ARG A 29 9.49 -0.86 -8.03
CA ARG A 29 8.12 -0.56 -8.43
C ARG A 29 7.52 -1.74 -9.19
N VAL A 30 6.29 -2.11 -8.84
CA VAL A 30 5.61 -3.25 -9.46
C VAL A 30 4.40 -2.78 -10.25
N GLU A 31 4.09 -3.52 -11.31
CA GLU A 31 2.98 -3.23 -12.20
C GLU A 31 1.83 -4.19 -11.95
N GLY A 32 0.66 -3.84 -12.48
CA GLY A 32 -0.51 -4.71 -12.40
C GLY A 32 -1.28 -4.62 -11.09
N ILE A 33 -0.97 -3.63 -10.26
CA ILE A 33 -1.69 -3.44 -9.00
C ILE A 33 -2.99 -2.69 -9.29
N ARG A 34 -4.11 -3.30 -8.93
CA ARG A 34 -5.44 -2.74 -9.16
C ARG A 34 -5.91 -1.89 -8.01
N ALA A 35 -5.65 -2.33 -6.79
CA ALA A 35 -6.16 -1.64 -5.61
C ALA A 35 -5.37 -2.01 -4.37
N VAL A 36 -5.30 -1.07 -3.44
CA VAL A 36 -4.83 -1.32 -2.08
C VAL A 36 -5.98 -0.84 -1.18
N ARG A 37 -6.52 -1.75 -0.37
CA ARG A 37 -7.71 -1.48 0.42
C ARG A 37 -7.49 -1.76 1.88
N GLY A 38 -8.14 -0.97 2.73
CA GLY A 38 -8.11 -1.20 4.16
C GLY A 38 -6.84 -0.78 4.85
N LEU A 39 -6.08 0.14 4.24
CA LEU A 39 -4.83 0.61 4.85
C LEU A 39 -5.15 1.53 6.02
N VAL A 40 -4.81 1.07 7.23
CA VAL A 40 -4.93 1.86 8.45
C VAL A 40 -3.51 2.10 8.96
N ALA A 41 -3.02 3.33 8.78
CA ALA A 41 -1.63 3.64 9.09
C ALA A 41 -1.37 3.77 10.58
N PHE A 42 -2.40 4.10 11.36
CA PHE A 42 -2.25 4.30 12.79
C PHE A 42 -3.58 4.06 13.49
N ARG A 43 -3.57 3.20 14.50
CA ARG A 43 -4.74 2.95 15.34
C ARG A 43 -4.29 2.55 16.73
N LEU A 44 -4.93 3.11 17.73
CA LEU A 44 -4.67 2.78 19.12
C LEU A 44 -5.85 2.03 19.73
N ASP A 45 -5.55 1.05 20.56
CA ASP A 45 -6.55 0.41 21.40
C ASP A 45 -6.75 1.29 22.63
N VAL A 46 -7.93 1.87 22.73
CA VAL A 46 -8.25 2.83 23.78
C VAL A 46 -9.22 2.27 24.82
N ARG A 47 -9.31 0.95 24.91
CA ARG A 47 -10.25 0.29 25.84
C ARG A 47 -9.96 0.61 27.29
N THR A 48 -8.70 0.86 27.62
CA THR A 48 -8.32 1.20 29.00
C THR A 48 -7.47 2.46 28.98
N THR A 49 -7.59 3.26 30.03
CA THR A 49 -6.78 4.47 30.16
C THR A 49 -5.38 4.20 30.69
N THR A 50 -5.13 2.97 31.15
CA THR A 50 -3.86 2.61 31.77
C THR A 50 -2.88 1.92 30.83
N ALA A 51 -3.38 1.41 29.69
CA ALA A 51 -2.53 0.74 28.72
C ALA A 51 -3.02 1.08 27.33
N ILE A 52 -2.21 1.77 26.58
CA ILE A 52 -2.50 2.12 25.17
C ILE A 52 -1.62 1.24 24.30
N ARG A 53 -2.24 0.52 23.36
CA ARG A 53 -1.54 -0.35 22.43
C ARG A 53 -1.78 0.12 21.02
N LYS A 54 -0.71 0.08 20.22
CA LYS A 54 -0.84 0.30 18.78
C LYS A 54 -1.37 -0.97 18.13
N LEU A 55 -2.41 -0.85 17.34
CA LEU A 55 -3.00 -1.96 16.60
C LEU A 55 -2.53 -1.93 15.16
N GLN A 56 -2.23 -3.11 14.63
CA GLN A 56 -1.93 -3.28 13.21
C GLN A 56 -3.10 -4.00 12.56
N GLU A 57 -3.78 -3.30 11.65
CA GLU A 57 -4.89 -3.86 10.90
C GLU A 57 -4.37 -4.38 9.56
N PRO A 58 -4.68 -5.63 9.17
CA PRO A 58 -4.25 -6.12 7.86
C PRO A 58 -4.92 -5.33 6.74
N PHE A 59 -4.23 -5.21 5.64
CA PHE A 59 -4.79 -4.57 4.44
C PHE A 59 -4.70 -5.53 3.26
N LYS A 60 -5.35 -5.18 2.15
CA LYS A 60 -5.43 -6.05 0.99
C LYS A 60 -4.87 -5.38 -0.24
N ILE A 61 -4.10 -6.14 -1.01
CA ILE A 61 -3.59 -5.74 -2.31
C ILE A 61 -4.29 -6.60 -3.35
N THR A 62 -4.98 -5.98 -4.30
CA THR A 62 -5.59 -6.67 -5.43
C THR A 62 -4.78 -6.39 -6.67
N ARG A 63 -4.43 -7.44 -7.39
CA ARG A 63 -3.61 -7.31 -8.59
C ARG A 63 -4.11 -8.21 -9.70
N LEU A 64 -3.69 -7.91 -10.92
CA LEU A 64 -3.94 -8.79 -12.05
C LEU A 64 -3.04 -10.02 -11.95
N VAL A 65 -3.59 -11.18 -12.29
CA VAL A 65 -2.81 -12.39 -12.40
C VAL A 65 -2.02 -12.31 -13.69
N GLN A 66 -0.69 -12.41 -13.58
CA GLN A 66 0.23 -12.31 -14.71
C GLN A 66 1.06 -13.58 -14.79
N GLN A 67 1.68 -13.78 -15.95
CA GLN A 67 2.46 -14.99 -16.19
C GLN A 67 3.97 -14.78 -16.06
N ASP A 68 4.39 -13.69 -15.47
CA ASP A 68 5.80 -13.41 -15.29
C ASP A 68 6.30 -14.03 -13.99
N PRO A 69 7.05 -15.12 -14.03
CA PRO A 69 7.50 -15.77 -12.80
C PRO A 69 8.51 -14.93 -12.02
N GLN A 70 9.05 -13.87 -12.61
CA GLN A 70 10.01 -12.99 -11.95
C GLN A 70 9.36 -11.71 -11.41
N HIS A 71 8.06 -11.54 -11.62
CA HIS A 71 7.35 -10.41 -11.04
C HIS A 71 7.47 -10.49 -9.51
N PRO A 72 7.85 -9.39 -8.84
CA PRO A 72 8.09 -9.42 -7.39
C PRO A 72 6.93 -9.98 -6.57
N CYS A 73 5.69 -9.72 -6.98
CA CYS A 73 4.54 -10.29 -6.30
C CYS A 73 4.49 -11.81 -6.46
N ASP A 74 4.78 -12.32 -7.65
CA ASP A 74 4.75 -13.77 -7.89
C ASP A 74 5.85 -14.48 -7.14
N VAL A 75 7.03 -13.90 -7.08
CA VAL A 75 8.14 -14.45 -6.30
C VAL A 75 7.72 -14.52 -4.82
N TRP A 76 7.16 -13.46 -4.30
CA TRP A 76 6.73 -13.39 -2.90
C TRP A 76 5.61 -14.38 -2.59
N VAL A 77 4.63 -14.46 -3.47
CA VAL A 77 3.52 -15.43 -3.33
C VAL A 77 4.06 -16.86 -3.32
N ASN A 78 4.96 -17.18 -4.26
CA ASN A 78 5.54 -18.52 -4.32
C ASN A 78 6.37 -18.86 -3.10
N GLU A 79 7.16 -17.92 -2.59
CA GLU A 79 7.89 -18.12 -1.35
C GLU A 79 6.95 -18.35 -0.17
N SER A 80 5.84 -17.62 -0.14
CA SER A 80 4.84 -17.74 0.93
C SER A 80 4.19 -19.12 0.92
N PHE A 81 3.83 -19.63 -0.26
CA PHE A 81 3.34 -20.99 -0.40
C PHE A 81 4.40 -22.02 0.01
N GLY A 82 5.64 -21.81 -0.40
CA GLY A 82 6.74 -22.72 -0.08
C GLY A 82 7.03 -22.80 1.41
N ALA A 83 6.82 -21.72 2.15
CA ALA A 83 7.03 -21.68 3.59
C ALA A 83 5.93 -22.45 4.35
N GLY A 84 4.79 -22.72 3.70
CA GLY A 84 3.71 -23.49 4.29
C GLY A 84 3.25 -22.91 5.62
N GLU A 85 3.38 -23.70 6.68
CA GLU A 85 2.94 -23.32 8.02
C GLU A 85 4.06 -22.81 8.92
N ASP A 86 5.23 -22.53 8.37
CA ASP A 86 6.33 -21.98 9.16
C ASP A 86 5.94 -20.67 9.81
N ILE A 87 6.34 -20.51 11.07
CA ILE A 87 6.06 -19.29 11.81
C ILE A 87 6.85 -18.11 11.22
N VAL A 88 8.08 -18.38 10.74
CA VAL A 88 8.89 -17.36 10.08
C VAL A 88 8.38 -17.21 8.66
N ARG A 89 7.76 -16.07 8.38
CA ARG A 89 7.13 -15.83 7.10
C ARG A 89 8.05 -15.04 6.18
N PRO A 90 8.02 -15.32 4.86
CA PRO A 90 8.74 -14.48 3.91
C PRO A 90 8.23 -13.04 3.97
N ALA A 91 9.08 -12.13 4.42
CA ALA A 91 8.69 -10.73 4.63
C ALA A 91 9.29 -9.84 3.56
N ARG A 92 8.62 -8.72 3.32
CA ARG A 92 9.05 -7.67 2.39
C ARG A 92 8.81 -6.31 3.00
N THR A 93 9.56 -5.34 2.54
CA THR A 93 9.27 -3.94 2.82
C THR A 93 8.49 -3.38 1.64
N LEU A 94 7.30 -2.89 1.91
CA LEU A 94 6.45 -2.30 0.88
C LEU A 94 6.46 -0.79 1.00
N ALA A 95 6.25 -0.11 -0.13
CA ALA A 95 5.99 1.32 -0.11
C ALA A 95 4.78 1.60 -0.99
N LEU A 96 3.81 2.29 -0.41
CA LEU A 96 2.66 2.79 -1.14
C LEU A 96 2.91 4.26 -1.44
N LEU A 97 2.83 4.61 -2.71
CA LEU A 97 3.16 5.95 -3.19
C LEU A 97 1.91 6.63 -3.72
N ALA A 98 1.62 7.83 -3.22
CA ALA A 98 0.64 8.70 -3.84
C ALA A 98 1.36 9.54 -4.88
N LEU A 99 0.86 9.55 -6.09
CA LEU A 99 1.51 10.21 -7.22
C LEU A 99 0.69 11.39 -7.70
N GLN A 100 1.38 12.38 -8.26
CA GLN A 100 0.76 13.45 -9.02
C GLN A 100 1.63 13.72 -10.24
N GLU A 101 1.05 13.54 -11.42
CA GLU A 101 1.76 13.71 -12.68
C GLU A 101 3.05 12.91 -12.74
N GLY A 102 3.01 11.69 -12.19
CA GLY A 102 4.15 10.79 -12.18
C GLY A 102 5.14 11.02 -11.05
N GLU A 103 4.99 12.08 -10.29
CA GLU A 103 5.90 12.38 -9.19
C GLU A 103 5.32 11.91 -7.85
N VAL A 104 6.19 11.47 -6.95
CA VAL A 104 5.78 10.98 -5.65
C VAL A 104 5.48 12.16 -4.74
N LEU A 105 4.22 12.28 -4.30
CA LEU A 105 3.83 13.28 -3.32
C LEU A 105 3.94 12.78 -1.88
N ARG A 106 3.51 11.56 -1.66
CA ARG A 106 3.52 10.97 -0.33
C ARG A 106 3.94 9.51 -0.45
N ARG A 107 4.58 9.03 0.61
CA ARG A 107 5.03 7.64 0.69
C ARG A 107 4.68 7.08 2.06
N TRP A 108 4.13 5.88 2.08
CA TRP A 108 3.93 5.11 3.31
C TRP A 108 4.75 3.84 3.20
N THR A 109 5.68 3.66 4.11
CA THR A 109 6.53 2.48 4.15
C THR A 109 5.95 1.46 5.11
N VAL A 110 5.75 0.24 4.63
CA VAL A 110 5.20 -0.88 5.40
C VAL A 110 6.32 -1.86 5.67
N ARG A 111 6.68 -2.02 6.94
CA ARG A 111 7.83 -2.84 7.33
C ARG A 111 7.40 -4.24 7.75
N ASP A 112 8.24 -5.21 7.40
CA ASP A 112 8.05 -6.62 7.74
C ASP A 112 6.66 -7.11 7.34
N ALA A 113 6.28 -6.80 6.11
CA ALA A 113 5.02 -7.23 5.54
C ALA A 113 5.09 -8.68 5.10
N TRP A 114 4.04 -9.45 5.40
CA TRP A 114 3.97 -10.84 4.97
C TRP A 114 2.54 -11.18 4.54
N ILE A 115 2.43 -12.20 3.69
CA ILE A 115 1.16 -12.59 3.10
C ILE A 115 0.50 -13.63 4.01
N ALA A 116 -0.71 -13.31 4.48
CA ALA A 116 -1.50 -14.21 5.31
C ALA A 116 -2.56 -14.94 4.52
N GLU A 117 -3.00 -14.39 3.40
CA GLU A 117 -4.06 -14.99 2.60
C GLU A 117 -3.86 -14.63 1.14
N VAL A 118 -4.09 -15.59 0.26
CA VAL A 118 -4.09 -15.38 -1.18
C VAL A 118 -5.44 -15.88 -1.69
N GLY A 119 -6.22 -14.97 -2.24
CA GLY A 119 -7.53 -15.30 -2.80
C GLY A 119 -7.63 -14.87 -4.24
N TYR A 120 -8.62 -15.36 -4.94
CA TYR A 120 -8.82 -15.06 -6.36
C TYR A 120 -10.25 -14.64 -6.62
N SER A 121 -10.44 -13.82 -7.66
CA SER A 121 -11.77 -13.55 -8.16
C SER A 121 -12.36 -14.84 -8.76
N ASP A 122 -13.66 -14.82 -9.05
CA ASP A 122 -14.35 -16.03 -9.50
C ASP A 122 -13.86 -16.49 -10.87
N PHE A 123 -13.78 -17.79 -11.02
CA PHE A 123 -13.58 -18.44 -12.31
C PHE A 123 -14.95 -18.76 -12.89
N ASP A 124 -15.30 -18.11 -13.99
CA ASP A 124 -16.62 -18.26 -14.61
C ASP A 124 -16.43 -18.33 -16.12
N SER A 125 -16.81 -19.46 -16.71
CA SER A 125 -16.63 -19.69 -18.15
C SER A 125 -17.42 -18.70 -19.02
N LYS A 126 -18.40 -18.01 -18.42
CA LYS A 126 -19.22 -17.04 -19.13
C LYS A 126 -18.77 -15.62 -18.94
N SER A 127 -17.73 -15.39 -18.15
CA SER A 127 -17.25 -14.07 -17.83
C SER A 127 -16.03 -13.71 -18.67
N ASP A 128 -16.00 -12.46 -19.16
CA ASP A 128 -14.82 -11.89 -19.82
C ASP A 128 -13.96 -11.09 -18.86
N ASP A 129 -14.28 -11.10 -17.57
CA ASP A 129 -13.52 -10.35 -16.57
C ASP A 129 -12.11 -10.90 -16.43
N VAL A 130 -11.18 -9.99 -16.18
CA VAL A 130 -9.80 -10.36 -15.94
C VAL A 130 -9.68 -10.96 -14.54
N LEU A 131 -8.94 -12.07 -14.43
CA LEU A 131 -8.73 -12.72 -13.15
C LEU A 131 -7.87 -11.85 -12.24
N GLU A 132 -8.34 -11.65 -11.02
CA GLU A 132 -7.63 -10.88 -10.02
C GLU A 132 -7.23 -11.74 -8.83
N GLU A 133 -6.08 -11.41 -8.25
CA GLU A 133 -5.56 -12.06 -7.05
C GLU A 133 -5.55 -11.03 -5.93
N THR A 134 -6.04 -11.41 -4.76
CA THR A 134 -6.05 -10.53 -3.59
C THR A 134 -5.15 -11.10 -2.51
N LEU A 135 -4.20 -10.30 -2.06
CA LEU A 135 -3.25 -10.66 -1.01
C LEU A 135 -3.65 -9.93 0.27
N THR A 136 -3.84 -10.68 1.36
CA THR A 136 -4.05 -10.08 2.67
C THR A 136 -2.70 -9.96 3.35
N ILE A 137 -2.33 -8.74 3.72
CA ILE A 137 -1.01 -8.38 4.19
C ILE A 137 -1.06 -8.04 5.68
N HIS A 138 -0.26 -8.75 6.46
CA HIS A 138 0.06 -8.38 7.83
C HIS A 138 1.43 -7.73 7.85
N TYR A 139 1.72 -6.93 8.85
CA TYR A 139 2.95 -6.16 8.88
C TYR A 139 3.29 -5.77 10.31
N LYS A 140 4.52 -5.30 10.50
CA LYS A 140 4.97 -4.85 11.81
C LYS A 140 4.62 -3.38 12.04
N ASP A 141 4.84 -2.53 11.04
CA ASP A 141 4.65 -1.10 11.20
C ASP A 141 4.42 -0.41 9.86
N ILE A 142 3.72 0.73 9.91
CA ILE A 142 3.56 1.63 8.77
C ILE A 142 4.07 2.98 9.19
N GLU A 143 4.98 3.54 8.39
CA GLU A 143 5.55 4.86 8.65
C GLU A 143 5.29 5.77 7.45
N PRO A 144 4.63 6.91 7.64
CA PRO A 144 4.57 7.90 6.58
C PRO A 144 5.90 8.63 6.48
N ASP A 145 6.29 9.00 5.27
CA ASP A 145 7.45 9.85 5.10
C ASP A 145 7.18 11.23 5.69
N PRO A 146 8.20 11.91 6.17
CA PRO A 146 8.04 13.27 6.65
C PRO A 146 7.48 14.17 5.56
N LEU A 147 6.65 15.13 5.95
CA LEU A 147 6.10 16.09 5.01
C LEU A 147 7.23 16.97 4.45
N PRO A 148 7.15 17.35 3.17
CA PRO A 148 8.16 18.21 2.57
C PRO A 148 8.36 19.47 3.38
N GLY A 149 9.60 19.83 3.62
CA GLY A 149 9.96 21.02 4.35
C GLY A 149 10.10 20.86 5.85
N LYS A 150 9.46 19.86 6.44
CA LYS A 150 9.59 19.66 7.89
C LYS A 150 10.95 19.17 8.32
N GLU A 151 11.60 18.41 7.49
CA GLU A 151 12.93 17.92 7.81
C GLU A 151 13.95 19.01 7.93
N LYS A 152 13.71 20.10 7.23
CA LYS A 152 14.64 21.22 7.20
C LYS A 152 14.47 22.19 8.36
N VAL A 153 13.41 22.00 9.13
CA VAL A 153 13.17 22.84 10.29
C VAL A 153 13.74 22.10 11.48
N LEU A 154 15.01 21.83 11.42
CA LEU A 154 15.67 21.28 12.58
C LEU A 154 16.06 22.42 13.47
N PRO A 155 15.91 22.24 14.75
CA PRO A 155 16.37 23.25 15.66
C PRO A 155 17.83 23.43 15.44
N ALA A 156 18.16 24.61 15.13
CA ALA A 156 19.51 24.96 15.16
C ALA A 156 19.90 24.97 16.58
N ASP A 157 20.41 24.04 17.08
CA ASP A 157 20.85 24.07 18.39
C ASP A 157 21.34 25.26 18.96
#